data_37206ab32261d26aab345f4728713c72
#
_entry.id   37206ab32261d26aab345f4728713c72
#
_cell.length_a   1.000
_cell.length_b   1.000
_cell.length_c   1.000
_cell.angle_alpha   90.00
_cell.angle_beta   90.00
_cell.angle_gamma   90.00
#
_symmetry.space_group_name_H-M   'P 1'
#
loop_
_entity.id
_entity.type
_entity.pdbx_description
1 polymer ?
#
loop_
_entity_poly.entity_id
_entity_poly.type
_entity_poly.pdbx_seq_one_letter_code
_entity_poly.pdbx_strand_id
1 'polypeptide(L)'
;MTYLLYLVLATIGATLGLHRYWAHGQGKRRAWFEWLSLTCALLIGVYKPLGWIGIHRLHHKYHDTPWDPHSPKHRGTWNVLLSRWSDPVPRSIVKDVINNKRIKFFQRYGKYLIWPVIIISPLTILLGYAGMGILNYFGHQDGKPTNRWFINILAPFEGNHDTHHIRSNFKK
;
A
#
# COMPACT_ATOMS: atom_id res chain seq x y z
N MET A 1 -9.04 -0.42 -22.06
CA MET A 1 -9.67 0.62 -21.19
C MET A 1 -9.46 0.31 -19.69
N THR A 2 -9.75 -0.89 -19.23
CA THR A 2 -9.65 -1.26 -17.78
C THR A 2 -8.24 -1.12 -17.19
N TYR A 3 -7.19 -1.48 -17.95
CA TYR A 3 -5.81 -1.35 -17.47
C TYR A 3 -5.38 0.11 -17.27
N LEU A 4 -5.72 1.00 -18.19
CA LEU A 4 -5.44 2.44 -18.05
C LEU A 4 -6.18 3.03 -16.84
N LEU A 5 -7.45 2.66 -16.66
CA LEU A 5 -8.19 3.05 -15.47
C LEU A 5 -7.51 2.57 -14.20
N TYR A 6 -7.08 1.29 -14.17
CA TYR A 6 -6.33 0.75 -13.05
C TYR A 6 -5.06 1.56 -12.75
N LEU A 7 -4.25 1.90 -13.76
CA LEU A 7 -3.03 2.70 -13.57
C LEU A 7 -3.31 4.06 -12.94
N VAL A 8 -4.39 4.73 -13.36
CA VAL A 8 -4.82 6.01 -12.75
C VAL A 8 -5.22 5.81 -11.29
N LEU A 9 -6.06 4.79 -11.01
CA LEU A 9 -6.50 4.47 -9.65
C LEU A 9 -5.33 4.07 -8.75
N ALA A 10 -4.40 3.25 -9.25
CA ALA A 10 -3.21 2.84 -8.51
C ALA A 10 -2.26 4.02 -8.23
N THR A 11 -2.07 4.90 -9.22
CA THR A 11 -1.26 6.11 -9.04
C THR A 11 -1.84 7.00 -7.94
N ILE A 12 -3.14 7.31 -8.00
CA ILE A 12 -3.77 8.22 -7.04
C ILE A 12 -3.99 7.53 -5.69
N GLY A 13 -4.48 6.29 -5.69
CA GLY A 13 -4.86 5.56 -4.49
C GLY A 13 -3.69 4.96 -3.74
N ALA A 14 -2.84 4.19 -4.43
CA ALA A 14 -1.70 3.52 -3.81
C ALA A 14 -0.47 4.44 -3.72
N THR A 15 0.12 4.83 -4.84
CA THR A 15 1.41 5.53 -4.87
C THR A 15 1.36 6.92 -4.23
N LEU A 16 0.51 7.82 -4.74
CA LEU A 16 0.41 9.18 -4.20
C LEU A 16 -0.37 9.22 -2.89
N GLY A 17 -1.42 8.39 -2.79
CA GLY A 17 -2.31 8.32 -1.64
C GLY A 17 -1.73 7.54 -0.47
N LEU A 18 -2.00 6.23 -0.41
CA LEU A 18 -1.64 5.40 0.75
C LEU A 18 -0.15 5.45 1.07
N HIS A 19 0.71 5.38 0.04
CA HIS A 19 2.15 5.33 0.21
C HIS A 19 2.72 6.70 0.60
N ARG A 20 2.77 7.66 -0.32
CA ARG A 20 3.46 8.94 -0.08
C ARG A 20 2.72 9.84 0.91
N TYR A 21 1.43 10.03 0.72
CA TYR A 21 0.66 10.97 1.54
C TYR A 21 0.33 10.40 2.93
N TRP A 22 -0.25 9.20 2.99
CA TRP A 22 -0.70 8.63 4.26
C TRP A 22 0.40 7.95 5.06
N ALA A 23 1.21 7.08 4.42
CA ALA A 23 2.26 6.34 5.13
C ALA A 23 3.48 7.22 5.40
N HIS A 24 3.97 7.94 4.41
CA HIS A 24 5.17 8.80 4.56
C HIS A 24 4.87 10.24 4.97
N GLY A 25 3.60 10.64 5.06
CA GLY A 25 3.22 11.99 5.51
C GLY A 25 3.63 13.12 4.58
N GLN A 26 3.81 12.83 3.29
CA GLN A 26 4.22 13.81 2.29
C GLN A 26 3.07 14.72 1.88
N GLY A 27 3.36 16.00 1.73
CA GLY A 27 2.38 17.00 1.29
C GLY A 27 1.50 17.57 2.42
N LYS A 28 0.73 18.61 2.06
CA LYS A 28 -0.19 19.26 3.00
C LYS A 28 -1.51 18.50 3.08
N ARG A 29 -2.06 18.35 4.28
CA ARG A 29 -3.35 17.70 4.50
C ARG A 29 -4.48 18.49 3.82
N ARG A 30 -5.21 17.82 2.90
CA ARG A 30 -6.33 18.39 2.13
C ARG A 30 -7.48 17.41 2.09
N ALA A 31 -8.64 17.81 2.58
CA ALA A 31 -9.80 16.95 2.72
C ALA A 31 -10.24 16.29 1.41
N TRP A 32 -10.23 17.03 0.29
CA TRP A 32 -10.61 16.50 -1.01
C TRP A 32 -9.67 15.39 -1.49
N PHE A 33 -8.34 15.56 -1.29
CA PHE A 33 -7.36 14.55 -1.69
C PHE A 33 -7.43 13.31 -0.78
N GLU A 34 -7.71 13.49 0.50
CA GLU A 34 -7.92 12.39 1.44
C GLU A 34 -9.09 11.50 1.02
N TRP A 35 -10.24 12.08 0.61
CA TRP A 35 -11.36 11.33 0.05
C TRP A 35 -10.99 10.66 -1.27
N LEU A 36 -10.42 11.40 -2.21
CA LEU A 36 -10.04 10.89 -3.53
C LEU A 36 -9.09 9.70 -3.42
N SER A 37 -8.00 9.85 -2.67
CA SER A 37 -6.99 8.81 -2.53
C SER A 37 -7.52 7.54 -1.87
N LEU A 38 -8.33 7.66 -0.81
CA LEU A 38 -8.92 6.51 -0.13
C LEU A 38 -10.00 5.82 -0.99
N THR A 39 -10.76 6.58 -1.78
CA THR A 39 -11.70 6.01 -2.74
C THR A 39 -10.95 5.26 -3.85
N CYS A 40 -9.93 5.86 -4.45
CA CYS A 40 -9.10 5.16 -5.46
C CYS A 40 -8.43 3.91 -4.88
N ALA A 41 -7.95 3.95 -3.63
CA ALA A 41 -7.40 2.80 -2.95
C ALA A 41 -8.43 1.67 -2.74
N LEU A 42 -9.66 2.01 -2.37
CA LEU A 42 -10.76 1.04 -2.28
C LEU A 42 -11.04 0.37 -3.63
N LEU A 43 -11.06 1.14 -4.73
CA LEU A 43 -11.33 0.65 -6.09
C LEU A 43 -10.25 -0.31 -6.62
N ILE A 44 -9.07 -0.33 -6.03
CA ILE A 44 -8.00 -1.31 -6.31
C ILE A 44 -7.84 -2.37 -5.20
N GLY A 45 -8.82 -2.49 -4.29
CA GLY A 45 -8.88 -3.57 -3.32
C GLY A 45 -8.46 -3.21 -1.88
N VAL A 46 -7.97 -2.00 -1.59
CA VAL A 46 -7.55 -1.62 -0.24
C VAL A 46 -8.73 -1.06 0.56
N TYR A 47 -9.45 -1.92 1.23
CA TYR A 47 -10.64 -1.55 2.02
C TYR A 47 -10.36 -1.27 3.51
N LYS A 48 -9.15 -1.57 4.00
CA LYS A 48 -8.68 -1.27 5.36
C LYS A 48 -7.43 -0.39 5.34
N PRO A 49 -7.56 0.90 5.05
CA PRO A 49 -6.42 1.78 4.82
C PRO A 49 -5.51 1.92 6.04
N LEU A 50 -6.04 1.92 7.27
CA LEU A 50 -5.24 2.04 8.48
C LEU A 50 -4.30 0.82 8.66
N GLY A 51 -4.80 -0.38 8.38
CA GLY A 51 -4.00 -1.59 8.38
C GLY A 51 -2.88 -1.53 7.35
N TRP A 52 -3.20 -1.14 6.12
CA TRP A 52 -2.22 -0.99 5.05
C TRP A 52 -1.12 0.01 5.41
N ILE A 53 -1.50 1.21 5.89
CA ILE A 53 -0.55 2.25 6.32
C ILE A 53 0.37 1.74 7.42
N GLY A 54 -0.21 1.04 8.41
CA GLY A 54 0.55 0.52 9.54
C GLY A 54 1.54 -0.57 9.15
N ILE A 55 1.12 -1.53 8.34
CA ILE A 55 1.97 -2.60 7.80
C ILE A 55 3.12 -2.01 6.97
N HIS A 56 2.83 -1.04 6.09
CA HIS A 56 3.85 -0.38 5.30
C HIS A 56 4.89 0.36 6.16
N ARG A 57 4.44 1.04 7.23
CA ARG A 57 5.35 1.70 8.18
C ARG A 57 6.18 0.70 9.00
N LEU A 58 5.62 -0.46 9.37
CA LEU A 58 6.36 -1.54 10.01
C LEU A 58 7.42 -2.11 9.07
N HIS A 59 7.07 -2.30 7.79
CA HIS A 59 8.01 -2.70 6.76
C HIS A 59 9.20 -1.74 6.69
N HIS A 60 9.00 -0.43 6.52
CA HIS A 60 10.09 0.53 6.51
C HIS A 60 10.92 0.55 7.80
N LYS A 61 10.30 0.31 8.94
CA LYS A 61 10.98 0.28 10.25
C LYS A 61 11.87 -0.95 10.40
N TYR A 62 11.45 -2.09 9.87
CA TYR A 62 12.06 -3.40 10.11
C TYR A 62 12.48 -4.11 8.80
N HIS A 63 12.58 -3.37 7.69
CA HIS A 63 12.80 -3.95 6.36
C HIS A 63 13.93 -5.00 6.37
N ASP A 64 13.63 -6.10 5.68
CA ASP A 64 14.51 -7.27 5.52
C ASP A 64 14.98 -7.97 6.81
N THR A 65 14.36 -7.65 7.95
CA THR A 65 14.55 -8.38 9.22
C THR A 65 13.43 -9.42 9.43
N PRO A 66 13.55 -10.34 10.42
CA PRO A 66 12.47 -11.26 10.77
C PRO A 66 11.15 -10.60 11.19
N TRP A 67 11.18 -9.32 11.56
CA TRP A 67 10.01 -8.51 11.95
C TRP A 67 9.35 -7.78 10.81
N ASP A 68 9.93 -7.85 9.59
CA ASP A 68 9.37 -7.24 8.41
C ASP A 68 8.16 -8.05 7.90
N PRO A 69 6.95 -7.44 7.84
CA PRO A 69 5.77 -8.13 7.34
C PRO A 69 5.82 -8.46 5.83
N HIS A 70 6.70 -7.79 5.08
CA HIS A 70 6.83 -7.95 3.63
C HIS A 70 8.08 -8.70 3.17
N SER A 71 8.96 -9.14 4.09
CA SER A 71 10.21 -9.81 3.70
C SER A 71 9.95 -11.18 3.08
N PRO A 72 10.26 -11.40 1.79
CA PRO A 72 10.13 -12.71 1.16
C PRO A 72 10.97 -13.79 1.85
N LYS A 73 12.13 -13.40 2.36
CA LYS A 73 13.08 -14.28 3.07
C LYS A 73 12.50 -14.81 4.38
N HIS A 74 11.77 -13.99 5.12
CA HIS A 74 11.30 -14.33 6.47
C HIS A 74 9.81 -14.75 6.52
N ARG A 75 9.00 -14.29 5.56
CA ARG A 75 7.56 -14.59 5.50
C ARG A 75 7.17 -15.61 4.44
N GLY A 76 8.12 -15.92 3.54
CA GLY A 76 7.91 -16.84 2.43
C GLY A 76 7.26 -16.19 1.21
N THR A 77 7.64 -16.68 0.04
CA THR A 77 7.24 -16.15 -1.27
C THR A 77 5.73 -15.97 -1.43
N TRP A 78 4.95 -17.01 -1.15
CA TRP A 78 3.50 -16.99 -1.38
C TRP A 78 2.76 -16.05 -0.44
N ASN A 79 3.21 -15.91 0.80
CA ASN A 79 2.59 -14.97 1.73
C ASN A 79 2.79 -13.53 1.29
N VAL A 80 3.97 -13.20 0.77
CA VAL A 80 4.28 -11.86 0.27
C VAL A 80 3.55 -11.59 -1.05
N LEU A 81 3.63 -12.49 -2.04
CA LEU A 81 2.94 -12.33 -3.32
C LEU A 81 1.42 -12.22 -3.19
N LEU A 82 0.82 -12.96 -2.26
CA LEU A 82 -0.61 -12.93 -2.01
C LEU A 82 -1.03 -11.88 -0.97
N SER A 83 -0.09 -11.03 -0.55
CA SER A 83 -0.36 -9.95 0.42
C SER A 83 -1.02 -10.47 1.71
N ARG A 84 -0.59 -11.65 2.19
CA ARG A 84 -1.11 -12.31 3.40
C ARG A 84 -0.29 -11.88 4.62
N TRP A 85 -0.65 -10.79 5.22
CA TRP A 85 -0.06 -10.34 6.47
C TRP A 85 -1.12 -10.16 7.56
N SER A 86 -0.82 -10.68 8.73
CA SER A 86 -1.68 -10.63 9.92
C SER A 86 -0.97 -9.98 11.11
N ASP A 87 0.16 -9.31 10.86
CA ASP A 87 0.95 -8.71 11.91
C ASP A 87 0.15 -7.61 12.62
N PRO A 88 0.15 -7.59 13.96
CA PRO A 88 -0.53 -6.56 14.71
C PRO A 88 0.17 -5.21 14.52
N VAL A 89 -0.59 -4.19 14.16
CA VAL A 89 -0.06 -2.83 14.01
C VAL A 89 -0.18 -2.09 15.35
N PRO A 90 0.94 -1.76 16.01
CA PRO A 90 0.92 -0.95 17.23
C PRO A 90 0.29 0.42 16.97
N ARG A 91 -0.54 0.91 17.89
CA ARG A 91 -1.18 2.22 17.77
C ARG A 91 -0.18 3.38 17.61
N SER A 92 1.01 3.26 18.21
CA SER A 92 2.09 4.23 18.08
C SER A 92 2.55 4.45 16.64
N ILE A 93 2.51 3.41 15.80
CA ILE A 93 2.90 3.46 14.37
C ILE A 93 1.94 4.30 13.55
N VAL A 94 0.67 4.39 13.93
CA VAL A 94 -0.40 5.07 13.18
C VAL A 94 -1.05 6.22 13.96
N LYS A 95 -0.41 6.71 15.04
CA LYS A 95 -0.97 7.70 15.97
C LYS A 95 -1.42 9.00 15.29
N ASP A 96 -0.73 9.42 14.23
CA ASP A 96 -0.98 10.65 13.46
C ASP A 96 -2.18 10.55 12.52
N VAL A 97 -2.58 9.33 12.14
CA VAL A 97 -3.67 9.08 11.19
C VAL A 97 -4.88 8.36 11.79
N ILE A 98 -4.73 7.66 12.91
CA ILE A 98 -5.79 6.83 13.51
C ILE A 98 -7.05 7.63 13.85
N ASN A 99 -6.92 8.92 14.13
CA ASN A 99 -8.04 9.81 14.47
C ASN A 99 -8.61 10.58 13.27
N ASN A 100 -8.01 10.43 12.06
CA ASN A 100 -8.55 11.08 10.88
C ASN A 100 -9.95 10.52 10.54
N LYS A 101 -10.93 11.43 10.33
CA LYS A 101 -12.35 11.07 10.10
C LYS A 101 -12.54 10.20 8.86
N ARG A 102 -11.75 10.44 7.77
CA ARG A 102 -11.87 9.72 6.50
C ARG A 102 -11.26 8.32 6.62
N ILE A 103 -10.10 8.20 7.26
CA ILE A 103 -9.52 6.88 7.60
C ILE A 103 -10.53 6.06 8.43
N LYS A 104 -11.12 6.66 9.47
CA LYS A 104 -12.15 5.98 10.29
C LYS A 104 -13.37 5.54 9.46
N PHE A 105 -13.81 6.37 8.53
CA PHE A 105 -14.92 6.04 7.64
C PHE A 105 -14.60 4.78 6.81
N PHE A 106 -13.48 4.77 6.06
CA PHE A 106 -13.10 3.62 5.24
C PHE A 106 -12.75 2.39 6.09
N GLN A 107 -12.14 2.56 7.26
CA GLN A 107 -11.85 1.46 8.18
C GLN A 107 -13.13 0.77 8.68
N ARG A 108 -14.20 1.54 8.93
CA ARG A 108 -15.50 1.04 9.41
C ARG A 108 -16.33 0.45 8.28
N TYR A 109 -16.45 1.15 7.17
CA TYR A 109 -17.40 0.83 6.10
C TYR A 109 -16.74 0.13 4.89
N GLY A 110 -15.43 0.16 4.75
CA GLY A 110 -14.70 -0.38 3.59
C GLY A 110 -15.04 -1.84 3.28
N LYS A 111 -15.25 -2.68 4.31
CA LYS A 111 -15.67 -4.07 4.14
C LYS A 111 -17.04 -4.24 3.46
N TYR A 112 -17.90 -3.25 3.51
CA TYR A 112 -19.19 -3.24 2.80
C TYR A 112 -19.05 -2.59 1.43
N LEU A 113 -18.28 -1.50 1.35
CA LEU A 113 -18.07 -0.74 0.11
C LEU A 113 -17.25 -1.50 -0.92
N ILE A 114 -16.46 -2.51 -0.53
CA ILE A 114 -15.67 -3.31 -1.47
C ILE A 114 -16.53 -4.26 -2.30
N TRP A 115 -17.68 -4.73 -1.81
CA TRP A 115 -18.50 -5.70 -2.52
C TRP A 115 -19.02 -5.22 -3.88
N PRO A 116 -19.59 -4.00 -4.01
CA PRO A 116 -19.93 -3.45 -5.33
C PRO A 116 -18.72 -3.37 -6.27
N VAL A 117 -17.53 -3.05 -5.75
CA VAL A 117 -16.32 -2.98 -6.56
C VAL A 117 -15.91 -4.36 -7.09
N ILE A 118 -16.00 -5.40 -6.25
CA ILE A 118 -15.74 -6.79 -6.65
C ILE A 118 -16.67 -7.22 -7.78
N ILE A 119 -17.93 -6.82 -7.72
CA ILE A 119 -18.94 -7.19 -8.74
C ILE A 119 -18.71 -6.41 -10.05
N ILE A 120 -18.49 -5.09 -9.96
CA ILE A 120 -18.43 -4.20 -11.12
C ILE A 120 -17.06 -4.23 -11.82
N SER A 121 -15.99 -4.32 -11.04
CA SER A 121 -14.61 -4.23 -11.56
C SER A 121 -13.64 -5.18 -10.86
N PRO A 122 -13.86 -6.51 -10.93
CA PRO A 122 -12.99 -7.49 -10.27
C PRO A 122 -11.54 -7.41 -10.77
N LEU A 123 -11.35 -7.05 -12.04
CA LEU A 123 -10.02 -6.95 -12.64
C LEU A 123 -9.17 -5.84 -12.02
N THR A 124 -9.74 -4.69 -11.64
CA THR A 124 -8.96 -3.64 -10.97
C THR A 124 -8.46 -4.10 -9.59
N ILE A 125 -9.25 -4.91 -8.89
CA ILE A 125 -8.86 -5.51 -7.61
C ILE A 125 -7.75 -6.54 -7.82
N LEU A 126 -7.89 -7.43 -8.79
CA LEU A 126 -6.85 -8.42 -9.12
C LEU A 126 -5.53 -7.76 -9.49
N LEU A 127 -5.56 -6.71 -10.33
CA LEU A 127 -4.38 -5.94 -10.69
C LEU A 127 -3.78 -5.22 -9.48
N GLY A 128 -4.60 -4.70 -8.57
CA GLY A 128 -4.15 -4.06 -7.32
C GLY A 128 -3.42 -5.03 -6.40
N TYR A 129 -3.97 -6.23 -6.18
CA TYR A 129 -3.30 -7.28 -5.40
C TYR A 129 -2.02 -7.76 -6.08
N ALA A 130 -2.05 -8.00 -7.40
CA ALA A 130 -0.87 -8.40 -8.16
C ALA A 130 0.23 -7.32 -8.09
N GLY A 131 -0.12 -6.04 -8.24
CA GLY A 131 0.82 -4.93 -8.13
C GLY A 131 1.48 -4.84 -6.76
N MET A 132 0.71 -4.97 -5.67
CA MET A 132 1.25 -5.01 -4.30
C MET A 132 2.15 -6.22 -4.07
N GLY A 133 1.74 -7.41 -4.50
CA GLY A 133 2.52 -8.63 -4.36
C GLY A 133 3.85 -8.57 -5.12
N ILE A 134 3.80 -8.11 -6.38
CA ILE A 134 4.99 -7.96 -7.24
C ILE A 134 5.96 -6.93 -6.66
N LEU A 135 5.45 -5.78 -6.21
CA LEU A 135 6.27 -4.74 -5.56
C LEU A 135 6.99 -5.31 -4.33
N ASN A 136 6.25 -5.91 -3.41
CA ASN A 136 6.80 -6.39 -2.14
C ASN A 136 7.76 -7.57 -2.36
N TYR A 137 7.48 -8.47 -3.30
CA TYR A 137 8.33 -9.62 -3.56
C TYR A 137 9.60 -9.23 -4.32
N PHE A 138 9.46 -8.65 -5.51
CA PHE A 138 10.61 -8.33 -6.36
C PHE A 138 11.39 -7.09 -5.89
N GLY A 139 10.76 -6.22 -5.12
CA GLY A 139 11.45 -5.10 -4.47
C GLY A 139 12.39 -5.55 -3.35
N HIS A 140 12.20 -6.77 -2.79
CA HIS A 140 12.99 -7.31 -1.67
C HIS A 140 13.47 -8.76 -1.86
N GLN A 141 13.46 -9.28 -3.09
CA GLN A 141 13.74 -10.68 -3.38
C GLN A 141 15.10 -11.14 -2.84
N ASP A 142 16.11 -10.30 -2.90
CA ASP A 142 17.47 -10.59 -2.49
C ASP A 142 17.76 -10.25 -1.00
N GLY A 143 16.72 -10.05 -0.19
CA GLY A 143 16.82 -9.67 1.23
C GLY A 143 17.36 -8.25 1.42
N LYS A 144 17.15 -7.38 0.46
CA LYS A 144 17.43 -5.94 0.48
C LYS A 144 16.56 -5.22 -0.55
N PRO A 145 16.25 -3.93 -0.36
CA PRO A 145 15.54 -3.16 -1.36
C PRO A 145 16.28 -3.13 -2.69
N THR A 146 15.57 -3.31 -3.81
CA THR A 146 16.15 -3.33 -5.16
C THR A 146 15.27 -2.55 -6.14
N ASN A 147 15.94 -1.84 -7.06
CA ASN A 147 15.27 -1.14 -8.16
C ASN A 147 14.95 -2.13 -9.29
N ARG A 148 13.67 -2.19 -9.69
CA ARG A 148 13.17 -3.07 -10.76
C ARG A 148 12.17 -2.30 -11.62
N TRP A 149 12.54 -1.93 -12.83
CA TRP A 149 11.70 -1.11 -13.73
C TRP A 149 10.34 -1.74 -14.05
N PHE A 150 10.27 -3.07 -14.16
CA PHE A 150 9.04 -3.78 -14.50
C PHE A 150 7.96 -3.71 -13.41
N ILE A 151 8.33 -3.39 -12.17
CA ILE A 151 7.38 -3.12 -11.09
C ILE A 151 6.40 -2.01 -11.50
N ASN A 152 6.87 -1.01 -12.26
CA ASN A 152 6.04 0.10 -12.73
C ASN A 152 4.87 -0.34 -13.64
N ILE A 153 4.90 -1.55 -14.20
CA ILE A 153 3.80 -2.08 -15.00
C ILE A 153 2.52 -2.22 -14.16
N LEU A 154 2.64 -2.66 -12.92
CA LEU A 154 1.49 -2.85 -12.01
C LEU A 154 1.51 -1.96 -10.77
N ALA A 155 2.67 -1.43 -10.38
CA ALA A 155 2.80 -0.48 -9.27
C ALA A 155 3.47 0.82 -9.80
N PRO A 156 2.70 1.77 -10.34
CA PRO A 156 3.23 2.95 -11.02
C PRO A 156 4.15 3.77 -10.11
N PHE A 157 5.33 4.13 -10.62
CA PHE A 157 6.37 4.93 -9.92
C PHE A 157 7.01 4.27 -8.70
N GLU A 158 6.83 2.95 -8.50
CA GLU A 158 7.41 2.20 -7.39
C GLU A 158 8.65 1.37 -7.78
N GLY A 159 9.04 1.38 -9.08
CA GLY A 159 10.17 0.61 -9.60
C GLY A 159 11.55 1.06 -9.08
N ASN A 160 11.68 2.28 -8.54
CA ASN A 160 12.88 2.78 -7.87
C ASN A 160 12.86 2.51 -6.35
N HIS A 161 12.63 1.28 -5.98
CA HIS A 161 12.27 0.87 -4.63
C HIS A 161 13.42 1.05 -3.62
N ASP A 162 14.66 0.70 -3.99
CA ASP A 162 15.85 0.95 -3.17
C ASP A 162 16.06 2.45 -2.91
N THR A 163 15.98 3.26 -3.96
CA THR A 163 16.07 4.72 -3.84
C THR A 163 14.99 5.29 -2.91
N HIS A 164 13.79 4.70 -2.96
CA HIS A 164 12.69 5.07 -2.07
C HIS A 164 13.02 4.75 -0.61
N HIS A 165 13.55 3.56 -0.29
CA HIS A 165 13.94 3.17 1.07
C HIS A 165 15.03 4.09 1.64
N ILE A 166 16.02 4.46 0.84
CA ILE A 166 17.09 5.40 1.26
C ILE A 166 16.54 6.79 1.56
N ARG A 167 15.59 7.29 0.75
CA ARG A 167 15.05 8.66 0.86
C ARG A 167 13.86 8.80 1.79
N SER A 168 13.18 7.71 2.11
CA SER A 168 12.03 7.72 2.99
C SER A 168 12.46 7.80 4.46
N ASN A 169 13.02 8.96 4.84
CA ASN A 169 13.19 9.26 6.25
C ASN A 169 11.80 9.35 6.89
N PHE A 170 11.39 8.30 7.63
CA PHE A 170 10.38 8.49 8.65
C PHE A 170 10.94 9.56 9.60
N LYS A 171 10.28 10.71 9.63
CA LYS A 171 10.55 11.66 10.70
C LYS A 171 10.31 10.91 12.02
N LYS A 172 11.41 10.63 12.69
CA LYS A 172 11.44 10.02 14.01
C LYS A 172 10.67 10.85 15.01
#